data_419d9844391f0645b417a003042faaea
#
_entry.id   419d9844391f0645b417a003042faaea
#
_cell.length_a   1.000
_cell.length_b   1.000
_cell.length_c   1.000
_cell.angle_alpha   90.00
_cell.angle_beta   90.00
_cell.angle_gamma   90.00
#
_symmetry.space_group_name_H-M   'P 1'
#
loop_
_entity.id
_entity.type
_entity.pdbx_description
1 polymer ?
#
loop_
_entity_poly.entity_id
_entity_poly.type
_entity_poly.pdbx_seq_one_letter_code
_entity_poly.pdbx_strand_id
1 'polypeptide(L)'
;MNITTKQFQILSDINLVWDFLTDIYDRETGSGVAAPFFEYALQSSWMDPSYSFLDRFWLDGDRVVAFVFYEAPVTDIFFSVRKGYEFLADELVDYAASAMPNFEGKQRLVLFNGQEYLKEAAAKRGFILTEEYEDRQFDFRNELNHPLPEGYHFVDPEDADGFKLAKLLWYGFGHGEKAPFEGWDQEDCSTDWTPAKSYKGVIGPMTAPAPHATHEYDMIIADENGEYVCFSGMWWVPENKLAYMEPLCTHPDHRGKGLASAALSRHYHRMKALGATPMTGGGDPFYEKLGYGKGIHWTFWEREEKQADARLTNPSRAVSSDAAKVAALACELWPEHSLEEMTEEFESLLAREDAAVFLYREHEEAVGFAQCQLRHDYVEGTETSPVGYLEGIYVREGVRRQGVARKLLAACEGWAKAQGCREFASDCELDNTDSQRFHRAVGFEEANRIVAYVKKL
;
A
#
# COMPACT_ATOMS: atom_id res chain seq x y z
N MET A 1 29.24 7.86 13.55
CA MET A 1 28.15 7.50 12.65
C MET A 1 27.34 8.76 12.38
N ASN A 2 27.11 9.08 11.13
CA ASN A 2 26.27 10.21 10.73
C ASN A 2 25.06 9.68 9.98
N ILE A 3 24.01 9.34 10.73
CA ILE A 3 22.79 8.78 10.15
C ILE A 3 21.99 9.88 9.49
N THR A 4 21.68 9.70 8.23
CA THR A 4 20.81 10.54 7.43
C THR A 4 19.66 9.71 6.86
N THR A 5 18.60 10.35 6.41
CA THR A 5 17.47 9.66 5.80
C THR A 5 17.29 10.09 4.35
N LYS A 6 16.83 9.16 3.51
CA LYS A 6 16.46 9.39 2.12
C LYS A 6 15.09 8.79 1.85
N GLN A 7 14.23 9.56 1.20
CA GLN A 7 12.94 9.09 0.73
C GLN A 7 13.11 8.18 -0.49
N PHE A 8 12.38 7.09 -0.55
CA PHE A 8 12.38 6.18 -1.69
C PHE A 8 11.78 6.85 -2.94
N GLN A 9 12.40 6.59 -4.08
CA GLN A 9 11.96 7.04 -5.40
C GLN A 9 11.82 5.83 -6.32
N ILE A 10 10.59 5.46 -6.66
CA ILE A 10 10.26 4.23 -7.35
C ILE A 10 11.03 3.99 -8.66
N LEU A 11 11.34 5.04 -9.44
CA LEU A 11 12.03 4.90 -10.73
C LEU A 11 13.55 4.85 -10.63
N SER A 12 14.14 5.23 -9.49
CA SER A 12 15.60 5.32 -9.35
C SER A 12 16.19 4.39 -8.29
N ASP A 13 15.41 3.97 -7.31
CA ASP A 13 15.93 3.32 -6.11
C ASP A 13 15.63 1.80 -6.04
N ILE A 14 15.00 1.21 -7.04
CA ILE A 14 14.69 -0.24 -7.07
C ILE A 14 15.98 -1.06 -6.87
N ASN A 15 17.03 -0.78 -7.66
CA ASN A 15 18.29 -1.49 -7.54
C ASN A 15 18.95 -1.25 -6.17
N LEU A 16 18.81 -0.04 -5.58
CA LEU A 16 19.33 0.25 -4.25
C LEU A 16 18.64 -0.60 -3.16
N VAL A 17 17.34 -0.82 -3.28
CA VAL A 17 16.60 -1.74 -2.39
C VAL A 17 17.06 -3.17 -2.60
N TRP A 18 17.17 -3.62 -3.85
CA TRP A 18 17.61 -4.98 -4.17
C TRP A 18 18.99 -5.27 -3.62
N ASP A 19 19.98 -4.40 -3.90
CA ASP A 19 21.36 -4.55 -3.41
C ASP A 19 21.42 -4.57 -1.87
N PHE A 20 20.63 -3.71 -1.22
CA PHE A 20 20.54 -3.67 0.24
C PHE A 20 19.95 -4.96 0.81
N LEU A 21 18.81 -5.43 0.30
CA LEU A 21 18.13 -6.61 0.79
C LEU A 21 18.93 -7.89 0.54
N THR A 22 19.60 -7.99 -0.62
CA THR A 22 20.48 -9.14 -0.90
C THR A 22 21.72 -9.16 0.00
N ASP A 23 22.30 -7.98 0.31
CA ASP A 23 23.48 -7.87 1.18
C ASP A 23 23.19 -8.19 2.66
N ILE A 24 21.98 -7.91 3.14
CA ILE A 24 21.57 -8.21 4.53
C ILE A 24 20.84 -9.54 4.67
N TYR A 25 20.56 -10.24 3.59
CA TYR A 25 19.78 -11.48 3.63
C TYR A 25 20.34 -12.48 4.62
N ASP A 26 19.50 -12.95 5.53
CA ASP A 26 19.82 -14.02 6.48
C ASP A 26 18.73 -15.10 6.39
N ARG A 27 19.16 -16.29 6.00
CA ARG A 27 18.28 -17.44 5.80
C ARG A 27 17.57 -17.89 7.09
N GLU A 28 18.15 -17.65 8.26
CA GLU A 28 17.73 -18.27 9.52
C GLU A 28 16.93 -17.31 10.41
N THR A 29 17.30 -16.04 10.41
CA THR A 29 16.79 -15.11 11.42
C THR A 29 15.93 -13.98 10.86
N GLY A 30 15.98 -13.69 9.55
CA GLY A 30 15.22 -12.59 8.96
C GLY A 30 15.65 -11.22 9.46
N SER A 31 16.65 -10.62 8.80
CA SER A 31 17.03 -9.21 9.02
C SER A 31 16.08 -8.24 8.30
N GLY A 32 15.20 -8.77 7.49
CA GLY A 32 14.24 -8.13 6.63
C GLY A 32 13.64 -9.14 5.65
N VAL A 33 12.86 -8.66 4.70
CA VAL A 33 12.30 -9.50 3.63
C VAL A 33 13.40 -9.91 2.64
N ALA A 34 13.19 -10.99 1.88
CA ALA A 34 14.01 -11.32 0.73
C ALA A 34 13.80 -10.26 -0.38
N ALA A 35 14.84 -9.97 -1.16
CA ALA A 35 14.76 -8.95 -2.20
C ALA A 35 13.61 -9.16 -3.22
N PRO A 36 13.32 -10.40 -3.68
CA PRO A 36 12.17 -10.65 -4.55
C PRO A 36 10.81 -10.25 -3.96
N PHE A 37 10.63 -10.37 -2.64
CA PHE A 37 9.38 -9.97 -1.98
C PHE A 37 9.04 -8.51 -2.28
N PHE A 38 10.01 -7.62 -2.16
CA PHE A 38 9.79 -6.19 -2.41
C PHE A 38 9.39 -5.91 -3.87
N GLU A 39 10.11 -6.48 -4.83
CA GLU A 39 9.80 -6.27 -6.25
C GLU A 39 8.47 -6.92 -6.65
N TYR A 40 8.19 -8.12 -6.14
CA TYR A 40 6.91 -8.79 -6.35
C TYR A 40 5.74 -7.97 -5.80
N ALA A 41 5.84 -7.48 -4.56
CA ALA A 41 4.82 -6.63 -3.95
C ALA A 41 4.59 -5.36 -4.78
N LEU A 42 5.67 -4.67 -5.18
CA LEU A 42 5.59 -3.42 -5.92
C LEU A 42 4.93 -3.56 -7.31
N GLN A 43 5.07 -4.73 -7.95
CA GLN A 43 4.42 -5.04 -9.24
C GLN A 43 3.00 -5.55 -9.10
N SER A 44 2.61 -5.97 -7.90
CA SER A 44 1.32 -6.59 -7.66
C SER A 44 0.17 -5.60 -7.81
N SER A 45 -0.94 -6.08 -8.38
CA SER A 45 -2.13 -5.25 -8.57
C SER A 45 -2.88 -4.94 -7.27
N TRP A 46 -2.57 -5.63 -6.17
CA TRP A 46 -3.16 -5.33 -4.84
C TRP A 46 -2.41 -4.23 -4.10
N MET A 47 -1.17 -3.92 -4.46
CA MET A 47 -0.44 -2.84 -3.84
C MET A 47 -0.90 -1.48 -4.37
N ASP A 48 -1.16 -0.55 -3.48
CA ASP A 48 -1.37 0.86 -3.83
C ASP A 48 -0.05 1.63 -3.76
N PRO A 49 0.59 1.92 -4.91
CA PRO A 49 1.87 2.62 -4.92
C PRO A 49 1.77 4.11 -4.57
N SER A 50 0.57 4.64 -4.36
CA SER A 50 0.34 6.08 -4.10
C SER A 50 1.06 6.59 -2.87
N TYR A 51 1.40 5.71 -1.93
CA TYR A 51 2.10 6.03 -0.68
C TYR A 51 3.58 5.62 -0.68
N SER A 52 4.11 5.08 -1.77
CA SER A 52 5.52 4.62 -1.85
C SER A 52 6.54 5.73 -1.57
N PHE A 53 6.13 7.00 -1.71
CA PHE A 53 6.94 8.14 -1.30
C PHE A 53 7.17 8.22 0.23
N LEU A 54 6.44 7.44 1.02
CA LEU A 54 6.67 7.31 2.47
C LEU A 54 7.70 6.24 2.80
N ASP A 55 8.01 5.34 1.88
CA ASP A 55 9.10 4.39 2.07
C ASP A 55 10.42 5.14 2.24
N ARG A 56 11.24 4.70 3.20
CA ARG A 56 12.39 5.49 3.62
C ARG A 56 13.61 4.66 3.93
N PHE A 57 14.75 5.16 3.49
CA PHE A 57 16.07 4.66 3.84
C PHE A 57 16.68 5.43 4.99
N TRP A 58 17.48 4.74 5.81
CA TRP A 58 18.47 5.28 6.71
C TRP A 58 19.85 4.94 6.18
N LEU A 59 20.74 5.92 6.18
CA LEU A 59 22.10 5.79 5.60
C LEU A 59 23.14 6.20 6.63
N ASP A 60 24.26 5.46 6.67
CA ASP A 60 25.50 5.90 7.32
C ASP A 60 26.51 6.26 6.23
N GLY A 61 26.68 7.55 5.97
CA GLY A 61 27.28 8.05 4.74
C GLY A 61 26.43 7.66 3.52
N ASP A 62 27.05 6.94 2.57
CA ASP A 62 26.35 6.47 1.35
C ASP A 62 25.78 5.05 1.50
N ARG A 63 26.00 4.41 2.64
CA ARG A 63 25.59 3.02 2.87
C ARG A 63 24.18 2.94 3.45
N VAL A 64 23.29 2.22 2.80
CA VAL A 64 21.96 1.91 3.36
C VAL A 64 22.12 0.97 4.57
N VAL A 65 21.53 1.36 5.70
CA VAL A 65 21.60 0.63 6.97
C VAL A 65 20.23 0.19 7.48
N ALA A 66 19.16 0.87 7.07
CA ALA A 66 17.80 0.42 7.27
C ALA A 66 16.88 0.92 6.16
N PHE A 67 15.78 0.19 5.95
CA PHE A 67 14.72 0.52 5.03
C PHE A 67 13.37 0.16 5.65
N VAL A 68 12.44 1.10 5.66
CA VAL A 68 11.07 0.92 6.10
C VAL A 68 10.16 1.14 4.91
N PHE A 69 9.29 0.19 4.64
CA PHE A 69 8.35 0.22 3.53
C PHE A 69 7.05 -0.48 3.90
N TYR A 70 6.02 -0.30 3.09
CA TYR A 70 4.74 -0.96 3.28
C TYR A 70 4.41 -1.91 2.12
N GLU A 71 3.57 -2.88 2.42
CA GLU A 71 2.86 -3.68 1.42
C GLU A 71 1.35 -3.52 1.59
N ALA A 72 0.64 -3.68 0.49
CA ALA A 72 -0.80 -3.50 0.42
C ALA A 72 -1.63 -4.27 1.47
N PRO A 73 -2.79 -3.76 1.79
CA PRO A 73 -3.30 -2.41 1.55
C PRO A 73 -2.84 -1.42 2.62
N VAL A 74 -1.71 -0.79 2.46
CA VAL A 74 -1.09 0.27 3.28
C VAL A 74 -1.08 0.03 4.81
N THR A 75 -1.24 -1.21 5.24
CA THR A 75 -1.30 -1.57 6.67
C THR A 75 -0.11 -2.35 7.14
N ASP A 76 0.50 -3.13 6.25
CA ASP A 76 1.63 -3.99 6.59
C ASP A 76 2.93 -3.23 6.36
N ILE A 77 3.61 -2.91 7.45
CA ILE A 77 4.83 -2.13 7.46
C ILE A 77 6.00 -3.05 7.79
N PHE A 78 6.98 -3.07 6.91
CA PHE A 78 8.15 -3.92 6.98
C PHE A 78 9.40 -3.13 7.33
N PHE A 79 10.30 -3.79 8.04
CA PHE A 79 11.58 -3.24 8.49
C PHE A 79 12.72 -4.15 8.04
N SER A 80 13.66 -3.58 7.31
CA SER A 80 14.91 -4.24 6.96
C SER A 80 16.06 -3.47 7.59
N VAL A 81 16.86 -4.14 8.44
CA VAL A 81 17.88 -3.47 9.26
C VAL A 81 19.19 -4.25 9.18
N ARG A 82 20.26 -3.54 8.83
CA ARG A 82 21.62 -4.09 8.80
C ARG A 82 22.12 -4.36 10.20
N LYS A 83 22.77 -5.50 10.38
CA LYS A 83 23.42 -5.88 11.65
C LYS A 83 24.40 -4.80 12.12
N GLY A 84 24.30 -4.44 13.40
CA GLY A 84 25.07 -3.36 14.03
C GLY A 84 24.35 -2.02 14.06
N TYR A 85 23.14 -1.93 13.48
CA TYR A 85 22.30 -0.72 13.49
C TYR A 85 20.97 -0.91 14.24
N GLU A 86 20.91 -1.92 15.11
CA GLU A 86 19.73 -2.23 15.94
C GLU A 86 19.34 -1.06 16.86
N PHE A 87 20.29 -0.18 17.16
CA PHE A 87 20.05 1.03 17.96
C PHE A 87 19.07 2.04 17.29
N LEU A 88 18.79 1.87 15.99
CA LEU A 88 17.80 2.69 15.28
C LEU A 88 16.35 2.25 15.58
N ALA A 89 16.12 1.16 16.30
CA ALA A 89 14.81 0.56 16.49
C ALA A 89 13.72 1.56 16.92
N ASP A 90 14.03 2.39 17.92
CA ASP A 90 13.07 3.39 18.42
C ASP A 90 12.71 4.40 17.32
N GLU A 91 13.69 4.91 16.57
CA GLU A 91 13.48 5.86 15.47
C GLU A 91 12.68 5.26 14.31
N LEU A 92 13.00 4.00 13.93
CA LEU A 92 12.31 3.30 12.85
C LEU A 92 10.84 3.05 13.17
N VAL A 93 10.54 2.61 14.41
CA VAL A 93 9.16 2.36 14.84
C VAL A 93 8.41 3.66 15.06
N ASP A 94 9.05 4.74 15.56
CA ASP A 94 8.44 6.08 15.64
C ASP A 94 8.07 6.59 14.24
N TYR A 95 8.96 6.40 13.26
CA TYR A 95 8.68 6.75 11.88
C TYR A 95 7.46 5.97 11.34
N ALA A 96 7.46 4.65 11.48
CA ALA A 96 6.35 3.82 11.05
C ALA A 96 5.03 4.24 11.70
N ALA A 97 5.04 4.46 13.01
CA ALA A 97 3.86 4.81 13.79
C ALA A 97 3.29 6.21 13.49
N SER A 98 4.10 7.14 13.00
CA SER A 98 3.72 8.54 12.80
C SER A 98 3.58 8.97 11.35
N ALA A 99 4.36 8.40 10.44
CA ALA A 99 4.46 8.81 9.05
C ALA A 99 3.79 7.86 8.08
N MET A 100 3.81 6.54 8.37
CA MET A 100 3.16 5.56 7.52
C MET A 100 1.65 5.63 7.68
N PRO A 101 0.88 5.51 6.58
CA PRO A 101 -0.56 5.59 6.66
C PRO A 101 -1.12 4.40 7.45
N ASN A 102 -2.25 4.63 8.10
CA ASN A 102 -3.07 3.58 8.66
C ASN A 102 -4.27 3.34 7.74
N PHE A 103 -4.78 2.14 7.74
CA PHE A 103 -6.02 1.80 7.06
C PHE A 103 -7.09 1.51 8.10
N GLU A 104 -8.20 2.25 8.04
CA GLU A 104 -9.32 2.14 9.01
C GLU A 104 -8.89 2.27 10.49
N GLY A 105 -7.88 3.11 10.76
CA GLY A 105 -7.37 3.33 12.12
C GLY A 105 -6.49 2.19 12.66
N LYS A 106 -6.06 1.26 11.80
CA LYS A 106 -5.16 0.16 12.16
C LYS A 106 -3.82 0.30 11.47
N GLN A 107 -2.75 0.12 12.22
CA GLN A 107 -1.40 -0.07 11.69
C GLN A 107 -0.91 -1.44 12.11
N ARG A 108 -0.30 -2.17 11.18
CA ARG A 108 0.27 -3.47 11.42
C ARG A 108 1.75 -3.48 11.05
N LEU A 109 2.60 -3.77 12.03
CA LEU A 109 4.03 -3.95 11.83
C LEU A 109 4.31 -5.44 11.62
N VAL A 110 5.11 -5.76 10.62
CA VAL A 110 5.55 -7.13 10.35
C VAL A 110 7.00 -7.27 10.76
N LEU A 111 7.24 -8.09 11.77
CA LEU A 111 8.56 -8.27 12.40
C LEU A 111 8.96 -9.74 12.41
N PHE A 112 10.25 -9.98 12.23
CA PHE A 112 10.80 -11.32 12.09
C PHE A 112 11.49 -11.82 13.37
N ASN A 113 11.82 -13.12 13.40
CA ASN A 113 12.47 -13.74 14.53
C ASN A 113 13.88 -13.18 14.84
N GLY A 114 14.55 -12.51 13.92
CA GLY A 114 15.84 -11.83 14.17
C GLY A 114 15.71 -10.38 14.64
N GLN A 115 14.50 -9.88 14.87
CA GLN A 115 14.21 -8.46 15.11
C GLN A 115 13.65 -8.16 16.50
N GLU A 116 14.13 -8.84 17.54
CA GLU A 116 13.64 -8.66 18.92
C GLU A 116 13.73 -7.20 19.39
N TYR A 117 14.76 -6.47 18.96
CA TYR A 117 14.93 -5.04 19.25
C TYR A 117 13.78 -4.16 18.67
N LEU A 118 13.23 -4.53 17.52
CA LEU A 118 12.05 -3.85 16.95
C LEU A 118 10.76 -4.25 17.66
N LYS A 119 10.62 -5.52 18.07
CA LYS A 119 9.47 -5.99 18.85
C LYS A 119 9.40 -5.26 20.19
N GLU A 120 10.54 -5.07 20.86
CA GLU A 120 10.63 -4.29 22.10
C GLU A 120 10.25 -2.83 21.87
N ALA A 121 10.73 -2.21 20.77
CA ALA A 121 10.39 -0.84 20.40
C ALA A 121 8.89 -0.68 20.07
N ALA A 122 8.31 -1.65 19.36
CA ALA A 122 6.88 -1.70 19.03
C ALA A 122 6.01 -1.83 20.29
N ALA A 123 6.37 -2.74 21.20
CA ALA A 123 5.65 -2.92 22.48
C ALA A 123 5.64 -1.67 23.33
N LYS A 124 6.75 -0.92 23.41
CA LYS A 124 6.82 0.38 24.12
C LYS A 124 5.83 1.41 23.56
N ARG A 125 5.43 1.29 22.29
CA ARG A 125 4.51 2.17 21.58
C ARG A 125 3.07 1.66 21.54
N GLY A 126 2.81 0.59 22.29
CA GLY A 126 1.47 0.02 22.45
C GLY A 126 1.04 -0.93 21.33
N PHE A 127 1.95 -1.34 20.47
CA PHE A 127 1.70 -2.44 19.55
C PHE A 127 1.68 -3.76 20.32
N ILE A 128 0.73 -4.64 20.00
CA ILE A 128 0.58 -5.96 20.59
C ILE A 128 0.70 -7.03 19.51
N LEU A 129 1.27 -8.16 19.84
CA LEU A 129 1.32 -9.32 18.96
C LEU A 129 -0.09 -9.87 18.76
N THR A 130 -0.54 -9.94 17.51
CA THR A 130 -1.90 -10.42 17.15
C THR A 130 -1.88 -11.71 16.35
N GLU A 131 -0.84 -11.93 15.56
CA GLU A 131 -0.74 -13.10 14.69
C GLU A 131 0.72 -13.54 14.56
N GLU A 132 0.92 -14.84 14.36
CA GLU A 132 2.22 -15.45 14.08
C GLU A 132 2.09 -16.36 12.86
N TYR A 133 3.10 -16.32 12.01
CA TYR A 133 3.18 -17.14 10.81
C TYR A 133 4.60 -17.67 10.65
N GLU A 134 4.74 -18.93 10.30
CA GLU A 134 6.04 -19.53 10.01
C GLU A 134 6.05 -19.99 8.55
N ASP A 135 6.87 -19.34 7.73
CA ASP A 135 7.12 -19.82 6.39
C ASP A 135 7.96 -21.11 6.40
N ARG A 136 8.13 -21.70 5.25
CA ARG A 136 8.85 -22.95 5.11
C ARG A 136 9.98 -22.80 4.10
N GLN A 137 11.04 -23.57 4.30
CA GLN A 137 12.15 -23.63 3.34
C GLN A 137 12.52 -25.09 3.03
N PHE A 138 12.67 -25.37 1.75
CA PHE A 138 13.19 -26.65 1.30
C PHE A 138 14.71 -26.59 1.17
N ASP A 139 15.41 -27.46 1.91
CA ASP A 139 16.86 -27.57 1.84
C ASP A 139 17.26 -28.52 0.70
N PHE A 140 18.07 -28.03 -0.24
CA PHE A 140 18.49 -28.77 -1.43
C PHE A 140 19.48 -29.91 -1.14
N ARG A 141 19.87 -30.13 0.12
CA ARG A 141 20.50 -31.39 0.56
C ARG A 141 19.51 -32.55 0.52
N ASN A 142 18.22 -32.28 0.62
CA ASN A 142 17.16 -33.26 0.42
C ASN A 142 16.80 -33.38 -1.08
N GLU A 143 16.00 -34.38 -1.40
CA GLU A 143 15.50 -34.61 -2.73
C GLU A 143 13.99 -34.37 -2.81
N LEU A 144 13.56 -33.74 -3.91
CA LEU A 144 12.15 -33.49 -4.20
C LEU A 144 11.82 -34.05 -5.59
N ASN A 145 11.11 -35.19 -5.61
CA ASN A 145 10.81 -35.92 -6.82
C ASN A 145 9.33 -36.30 -6.89
N HIS A 146 8.53 -35.46 -7.53
CA HIS A 146 7.12 -35.74 -7.82
C HIS A 146 6.90 -35.61 -9.32
N PRO A 147 6.56 -36.71 -10.03
CA PRO A 147 6.32 -36.66 -11.46
C PRO A 147 5.04 -35.88 -11.77
N LEU A 148 5.02 -35.28 -12.94
CA LEU A 148 3.78 -34.68 -13.44
C LEU A 148 2.76 -35.80 -13.73
N PRO A 149 1.52 -35.71 -13.23
CA PRO A 149 0.47 -36.68 -13.50
C PRO A 149 0.11 -36.78 -14.99
N GLU A 150 -0.39 -37.94 -15.40
CA GLU A 150 -0.88 -38.18 -16.79
C GLU A 150 -2.05 -37.22 -17.09
N GLY A 151 -2.14 -36.79 -18.36
CA GLY A 151 -3.15 -35.81 -18.80
C GLY A 151 -2.77 -34.35 -18.58
N TYR A 152 -1.57 -34.08 -18.05
CA TYR A 152 -1.07 -32.71 -17.84
C TYR A 152 0.28 -32.51 -18.52
N HIS A 153 0.56 -31.27 -18.89
CA HIS A 153 1.86 -30.92 -19.47
C HIS A 153 2.33 -29.55 -18.96
N PHE A 154 3.63 -29.34 -18.95
CA PHE A 154 4.22 -28.02 -18.69
C PHE A 154 4.13 -27.15 -19.93
N VAL A 155 3.77 -25.89 -19.73
CA VAL A 155 3.82 -24.84 -20.76
C VAL A 155 5.14 -24.10 -20.61
N ASP A 156 5.77 -23.74 -21.72
CA ASP A 156 6.96 -22.89 -21.67
C ASP A 156 6.55 -21.46 -21.27
N PRO A 157 7.22 -20.84 -20.30
CA PRO A 157 6.91 -19.46 -19.93
C PRO A 157 6.96 -18.45 -21.09
N GLU A 158 7.80 -18.69 -22.10
CA GLU A 158 7.87 -17.84 -23.29
C GLU A 158 6.59 -17.91 -24.15
N ASP A 159 5.85 -19.02 -24.06
CA ASP A 159 4.59 -19.25 -24.77
C ASP A 159 3.35 -18.96 -23.89
N ALA A 160 3.53 -18.34 -22.71
CA ALA A 160 2.46 -18.15 -21.74
C ALA A 160 1.36 -17.21 -22.26
N ASP A 161 0.11 -17.67 -22.18
CA ASP A 161 -1.07 -16.86 -22.41
C ASP A 161 -1.46 -16.12 -21.11
N GLY A 162 -1.26 -14.79 -21.10
CA GLY A 162 -1.53 -13.96 -19.93
C GLY A 162 -2.99 -13.99 -19.48
N PHE A 163 -3.94 -14.17 -20.41
CA PHE A 163 -5.36 -14.26 -20.04
C PHE A 163 -5.68 -15.58 -19.32
N LYS A 164 -5.18 -16.71 -19.84
CA LYS A 164 -5.32 -18.01 -19.18
C LYS A 164 -4.64 -18.00 -17.81
N LEU A 165 -3.48 -17.36 -17.69
CA LEU A 165 -2.77 -17.26 -16.43
C LEU A 165 -3.54 -16.40 -15.41
N ALA A 166 -4.08 -15.25 -15.84
CA ALA A 166 -4.90 -14.39 -14.97
C ALA A 166 -6.17 -15.13 -14.50
N LYS A 167 -6.82 -15.88 -15.38
CA LYS A 167 -7.97 -16.73 -15.06
C LYS A 167 -7.60 -17.79 -14.01
N LEU A 168 -6.47 -18.47 -14.19
CA LEU A 168 -5.97 -19.45 -13.23
C LEU A 168 -5.72 -18.82 -11.85
N LEU A 169 -5.02 -17.67 -11.80
CA LEU A 169 -4.75 -16.98 -10.55
C LEU A 169 -6.04 -16.57 -9.83
N TRP A 170 -7.02 -16.07 -10.56
CA TRP A 170 -8.33 -15.74 -10.00
C TRP A 170 -8.97 -16.91 -9.27
N TYR A 171 -9.08 -18.06 -9.92
CA TYR A 171 -9.67 -19.25 -9.30
C TYR A 171 -8.75 -19.89 -8.27
N GLY A 172 -7.47 -19.94 -8.54
CA GLY A 172 -6.47 -20.57 -7.69
C GLY A 172 -6.37 -19.93 -6.31
N PHE A 173 -6.52 -18.62 -6.23
CA PHE A 173 -6.54 -17.87 -4.97
C PHE A 173 -7.95 -17.65 -4.40
N GLY A 174 -9.00 -18.17 -5.02
CA GLY A 174 -10.34 -18.16 -4.46
C GLY A 174 -11.06 -16.81 -4.51
N HIS A 175 -10.72 -15.94 -5.47
CA HIS A 175 -11.33 -14.61 -5.61
C HIS A 175 -12.78 -14.62 -6.10
N GLY A 176 -13.34 -15.78 -6.46
CA GLY A 176 -14.75 -15.94 -6.82
C GLY A 176 -15.07 -17.24 -7.54
N GLU A 177 -16.31 -17.67 -7.46
CA GLU A 177 -16.83 -18.87 -8.14
C GLU A 177 -17.28 -18.58 -9.58
N LYS A 178 -17.56 -17.34 -9.93
CA LYS A 178 -18.01 -16.95 -11.27
C LYS A 178 -16.83 -16.52 -12.12
N ALA A 179 -16.75 -17.09 -13.33
CA ALA A 179 -15.81 -16.65 -14.34
C ALA A 179 -16.11 -15.19 -14.71
N PRO A 180 -15.30 -14.27 -14.33
CA PRO A 180 -15.67 -12.87 -14.30
C PRO A 180 -14.96 -12.08 -15.39
N PHE A 181 -14.41 -12.74 -16.39
CA PHE A 181 -13.72 -12.09 -17.47
C PHE A 181 -14.68 -11.51 -18.54
N GLU A 182 -15.99 -11.76 -18.39
CA GLU A 182 -17.00 -11.01 -19.14
C GLU A 182 -17.19 -9.64 -18.47
N GLY A 183 -16.83 -8.56 -19.17
CA GLY A 183 -16.94 -7.18 -18.66
C GLY A 183 -15.78 -6.71 -17.79
N TRP A 184 -14.64 -7.40 -17.83
CA TRP A 184 -13.42 -7.03 -17.10
C TRP A 184 -12.77 -5.69 -17.54
N ASP A 185 -13.23 -5.13 -18.65
CA ASP A 185 -12.95 -3.79 -19.17
C ASP A 185 -13.65 -2.68 -18.37
N GLN A 186 -14.64 -3.03 -17.56
CA GLN A 186 -15.25 -2.10 -16.62
C GLN A 186 -14.33 -1.97 -15.40
N GLU A 187 -13.53 -0.93 -15.37
CA GLU A 187 -12.66 -0.65 -14.25
C GLU A 187 -13.48 -0.34 -13.01
N ASP A 188 -13.45 -1.27 -12.07
CA ASP A 188 -13.86 -1.01 -10.70
C ASP A 188 -12.66 -0.42 -9.95
N CYS A 189 -12.81 0.82 -9.49
CA CYS A 189 -11.80 1.50 -8.68
C CYS A 189 -11.80 1.04 -7.22
N SER A 190 -12.58 0.00 -6.87
CA SER A 190 -12.60 -0.56 -5.52
C SER A 190 -11.24 -1.15 -5.13
N THR A 191 -10.98 -1.25 -3.83
CA THR A 191 -9.81 -1.98 -3.30
C THR A 191 -9.93 -3.48 -3.46
N ASP A 192 -11.12 -3.98 -3.77
CA ASP A 192 -11.40 -5.40 -3.95
C ASP A 192 -10.74 -5.97 -5.20
N TRP A 193 -10.45 -7.26 -5.16
CA TRP A 193 -10.00 -7.99 -6.32
C TRP A 193 -11.10 -8.02 -7.40
N THR A 194 -10.72 -7.59 -8.59
CA THR A 194 -11.55 -7.69 -9.79
C THR A 194 -10.82 -8.47 -10.87
N PRO A 195 -11.53 -8.99 -11.89
CA PRO A 195 -10.90 -9.64 -13.03
C PRO A 195 -9.89 -8.74 -13.74
N ALA A 196 -10.24 -7.45 -13.90
CA ALA A 196 -9.35 -6.47 -14.51
C ALA A 196 -8.06 -6.28 -13.69
N LYS A 197 -8.14 -6.22 -12.35
CA LYS A 197 -6.96 -6.17 -11.48
C LYS A 197 -6.12 -7.43 -11.58
N SER A 198 -6.75 -8.62 -11.59
CA SER A 198 -6.04 -9.89 -11.77
C SER A 198 -5.30 -9.93 -13.11
N TYR A 199 -5.96 -9.52 -14.20
CA TYR A 199 -5.33 -9.46 -15.52
C TYR A 199 -4.16 -8.46 -15.56
N LYS A 200 -4.35 -7.24 -15.04
CA LYS A 200 -3.28 -6.23 -14.96
C LYS A 200 -2.09 -6.72 -14.14
N GLY A 201 -2.35 -7.43 -13.03
CA GLY A 201 -1.32 -8.02 -12.19
C GLY A 201 -0.49 -9.11 -12.86
N VAL A 202 -1.00 -9.72 -13.91
CA VAL A 202 -0.27 -10.71 -14.74
C VAL A 202 0.41 -10.04 -15.92
N ILE A 203 -0.34 -9.25 -16.68
CA ILE A 203 0.17 -8.64 -17.92
C ILE A 203 1.25 -7.60 -17.63
N GLY A 204 1.13 -6.82 -16.57
CA GLY A 204 2.14 -5.84 -16.19
C GLY A 204 3.53 -6.49 -16.01
N PRO A 205 3.69 -7.45 -15.10
CA PRO A 205 4.94 -8.19 -14.93
C PRO A 205 5.46 -8.89 -16.19
N MET A 206 4.58 -9.43 -17.02
CA MET A 206 5.00 -10.10 -18.27
C MET A 206 5.50 -9.13 -19.34
N THR A 207 4.93 -7.92 -19.41
CA THR A 207 5.27 -6.91 -20.44
C THR A 207 6.32 -5.91 -19.97
N ALA A 208 6.42 -5.67 -18.66
CA ALA A 208 7.38 -4.80 -18.03
C ALA A 208 7.84 -5.43 -16.70
N PRO A 209 8.65 -6.49 -16.78
CA PRO A 209 9.10 -7.21 -15.60
C PRO A 209 9.93 -6.32 -14.70
N ALA A 210 9.93 -6.61 -13.39
CA ALA A 210 10.85 -6.00 -12.45
C ALA A 210 12.30 -6.25 -12.88
N PRO A 211 13.25 -5.38 -12.52
CA PRO A 211 14.63 -5.48 -12.99
C PRO A 211 15.30 -6.83 -12.73
N HIS A 212 14.89 -7.53 -11.68
CA HIS A 212 15.49 -8.82 -11.27
C HIS A 212 14.51 -10.00 -11.38
N ALA A 213 13.35 -9.81 -12.04
CA ALA A 213 12.40 -10.90 -12.28
C ALA A 213 13.02 -11.97 -13.20
N THR A 214 12.75 -13.23 -12.88
CA THR A 214 13.28 -14.40 -13.60
C THR A 214 12.15 -15.30 -14.08
N HIS A 215 11.22 -14.73 -14.85
CA HIS A 215 10.02 -15.41 -15.36
C HIS A 215 10.32 -16.65 -16.22
N GLU A 216 11.51 -16.73 -16.81
CA GLU A 216 11.95 -17.92 -17.54
C GLU A 216 11.99 -19.19 -16.66
N TYR A 217 11.97 -19.01 -15.33
CA TYR A 217 11.92 -20.13 -14.38
C TYR A 217 10.51 -20.47 -13.90
N ASP A 218 9.50 -19.71 -14.25
CA ASP A 218 8.12 -19.99 -13.86
C ASP A 218 7.65 -21.35 -14.35
N MET A 219 6.73 -21.96 -13.60
CA MET A 219 6.13 -23.24 -13.96
C MET A 219 4.64 -23.08 -14.18
N ILE A 220 4.20 -23.29 -15.39
CA ILE A 220 2.81 -23.31 -15.82
C ILE A 220 2.45 -24.74 -16.18
N ILE A 221 1.38 -25.28 -15.63
CA ILE A 221 0.85 -26.59 -15.98
C ILE A 221 -0.52 -26.41 -16.61
N ALA A 222 -0.70 -27.04 -17.78
CA ALA A 222 -1.97 -27.11 -18.49
C ALA A 222 -2.52 -28.54 -18.47
N ASP A 223 -3.85 -28.67 -18.61
CA ASP A 223 -4.55 -29.93 -18.83
C ASP A 223 -4.50 -30.35 -20.32
N GLU A 224 -5.15 -31.44 -20.64
CA GLU A 224 -5.25 -31.97 -22.02
C GLU A 224 -5.99 -31.05 -23.00
N ASN A 225 -6.82 -30.13 -22.48
CA ASN A 225 -7.54 -29.12 -23.26
C ASN A 225 -6.74 -27.83 -23.44
N GLY A 226 -5.54 -27.72 -22.83
CA GLY A 226 -4.69 -26.56 -22.86
C GLY A 226 -5.14 -25.44 -21.91
N GLU A 227 -6.05 -25.74 -20.95
CA GLU A 227 -6.40 -24.79 -19.88
C GLU A 227 -5.34 -24.82 -18.78
N TYR A 228 -4.94 -23.64 -18.29
CA TYR A 228 -3.95 -23.54 -17.21
C TYR A 228 -4.57 -23.91 -15.88
N VAL A 229 -3.93 -24.83 -15.17
CA VAL A 229 -4.49 -25.43 -13.95
C VAL A 229 -3.57 -25.37 -12.73
N CYS A 230 -2.29 -25.06 -12.92
CA CYS A 230 -1.35 -24.80 -11.81
C CYS A 230 -0.28 -23.82 -12.28
N PHE A 231 0.07 -22.90 -11.39
CA PHE A 231 1.14 -21.92 -11.60
C PHE A 231 2.04 -21.86 -10.39
N SER A 232 3.33 -21.74 -10.61
CA SER A 232 4.32 -21.46 -9.59
C SER A 232 5.37 -20.50 -10.14
N GLY A 233 5.43 -19.29 -9.59
CA GLY A 233 6.44 -18.29 -9.90
C GLY A 233 7.77 -18.61 -9.23
N MET A 234 8.89 -18.16 -9.83
CA MET A 234 10.22 -18.42 -9.29
C MET A 234 11.17 -17.27 -9.56
N TRP A 235 11.78 -16.77 -8.51
CA TRP A 235 12.87 -15.81 -8.55
C TRP A 235 14.19 -16.50 -8.21
N TRP A 236 15.20 -16.32 -9.03
CA TRP A 236 16.54 -16.79 -8.75
C TRP A 236 17.41 -15.64 -8.27
N VAL A 237 17.93 -15.74 -7.04
CA VAL A 237 18.83 -14.76 -6.42
C VAL A 237 20.21 -15.40 -6.24
N PRO A 238 21.11 -15.26 -7.23
CA PRO A 238 22.40 -15.95 -7.21
C PRO A 238 23.30 -15.54 -6.04
N GLU A 239 23.26 -14.27 -5.62
CA GLU A 239 24.04 -13.73 -4.50
C GLU A 239 23.74 -14.48 -3.20
N ASN A 240 22.48 -14.82 -2.97
CA ASN A 240 22.00 -15.55 -1.79
C ASN A 240 21.88 -17.06 -2.02
N LYS A 241 22.12 -17.54 -3.24
CA LYS A 241 21.81 -18.89 -3.69
C LYS A 241 20.36 -19.30 -3.38
N LEU A 242 19.45 -18.35 -3.46
CA LEU A 242 18.07 -18.46 -3.06
C LEU A 242 17.16 -18.69 -4.27
N ALA A 243 16.38 -19.76 -4.24
CA ALA A 243 15.21 -19.94 -5.07
C ALA A 243 14.00 -19.41 -4.31
N TYR A 244 13.53 -18.21 -4.67
CA TYR A 244 12.38 -17.59 -4.01
C TYR A 244 11.12 -17.91 -4.81
N MET A 245 10.27 -18.78 -4.25
CA MET A 245 9.03 -19.24 -4.87
C MET A 245 7.86 -18.36 -4.43
N GLU A 246 7.30 -17.64 -5.38
CA GLU A 246 6.12 -16.79 -5.19
C GLU A 246 5.51 -16.45 -6.55
N PRO A 247 4.20 -16.59 -6.78
CA PRO A 247 3.24 -17.31 -5.95
C PRO A 247 3.12 -18.81 -6.32
N LEU A 248 2.29 -19.56 -5.59
CA LEU A 248 1.90 -20.93 -5.96
C LEU A 248 0.39 -21.10 -5.87
N CYS A 249 -0.26 -21.48 -6.95
CA CYS A 249 -1.68 -21.80 -6.91
C CYS A 249 -2.06 -22.99 -7.81
N THR A 250 -3.19 -23.60 -7.51
CA THR A 250 -3.82 -24.66 -8.32
C THR A 250 -5.30 -24.38 -8.42
N HIS A 251 -5.83 -24.50 -9.64
CA HIS A 251 -7.27 -24.38 -9.91
C HIS A 251 -8.08 -25.33 -8.99
N PRO A 252 -9.19 -24.92 -8.37
CA PRO A 252 -9.93 -25.72 -7.41
C PRO A 252 -10.26 -27.12 -7.89
N ASP A 253 -10.72 -27.28 -9.13
CA ASP A 253 -11.11 -28.58 -9.72
C ASP A 253 -9.93 -29.53 -9.99
N HIS A 254 -8.72 -29.04 -9.90
CA HIS A 254 -7.49 -29.76 -10.13
C HIS A 254 -6.63 -29.95 -8.88
N ARG A 255 -7.11 -29.51 -7.69
CA ARG A 255 -6.44 -29.72 -6.41
C ARG A 255 -6.39 -31.21 -6.04
N GLY A 256 -5.40 -31.56 -5.19
CA GLY A 256 -5.24 -32.93 -4.71
C GLY A 256 -4.67 -33.93 -5.74
N LYS A 257 -4.37 -33.48 -6.97
CA LYS A 257 -3.84 -34.33 -8.06
C LYS A 257 -2.32 -34.33 -8.17
N GLY A 258 -1.59 -33.62 -7.28
CA GLY A 258 -0.12 -33.61 -7.25
C GLY A 258 0.53 -32.56 -8.17
N LEU A 259 -0.23 -31.63 -8.76
CA LEU A 259 0.30 -30.65 -9.72
C LEU A 259 1.28 -29.67 -9.07
N ALA A 260 0.93 -29.10 -7.90
CA ALA A 260 1.81 -28.21 -7.13
C ALA A 260 3.12 -28.93 -6.76
N SER A 261 3.05 -30.19 -6.32
CA SER A 261 4.22 -31.00 -5.99
C SER A 261 5.12 -31.23 -7.21
N ALA A 262 4.52 -31.46 -8.39
CA ALA A 262 5.26 -31.63 -9.64
C ALA A 262 5.94 -30.31 -10.08
N ALA A 263 5.25 -29.17 -9.95
CA ALA A 263 5.82 -27.84 -10.22
C ALA A 263 7.02 -27.55 -9.31
N LEU A 264 6.88 -27.76 -8.00
CA LEU A 264 7.98 -27.57 -7.04
C LEU A 264 9.14 -28.55 -7.26
N SER A 265 8.88 -29.79 -7.66
CA SER A 265 9.93 -30.74 -8.03
C SER A 265 10.71 -30.27 -9.25
N ARG A 266 10.03 -29.73 -10.26
CA ARG A 266 10.71 -29.18 -11.46
C ARG A 266 11.52 -27.93 -11.10
N HIS A 267 11.01 -27.05 -10.25
CA HIS A 267 11.77 -25.93 -9.68
C HIS A 267 13.03 -26.44 -8.96
N TYR A 268 12.88 -27.40 -8.05
CA TYR A 268 14.00 -27.98 -7.33
C TYR A 268 15.12 -28.43 -8.26
N HIS A 269 14.82 -29.22 -9.29
CA HIS A 269 15.84 -29.71 -10.23
C HIS A 269 16.50 -28.57 -11.00
N ARG A 270 15.70 -27.60 -11.46
CA ARG A 270 16.21 -26.46 -12.26
C ARG A 270 17.08 -25.54 -11.38
N MET A 271 16.61 -25.18 -10.20
CA MET A 271 17.33 -24.30 -9.28
C MET A 271 18.58 -24.97 -8.68
N LYS A 272 18.51 -26.26 -8.37
CA LYS A 272 19.68 -27.04 -7.94
C LYS A 272 20.81 -27.02 -8.96
N ALA A 273 20.47 -27.12 -10.24
CA ALA A 273 21.43 -27.04 -11.34
C ALA A 273 22.11 -25.65 -11.44
N LEU A 274 21.44 -24.58 -10.99
CA LEU A 274 21.99 -23.23 -10.90
C LEU A 274 22.78 -22.98 -9.61
N GLY A 275 22.75 -23.93 -8.66
CA GLY A 275 23.49 -23.83 -7.40
C GLY A 275 22.68 -23.28 -6.22
N ALA A 276 21.35 -23.25 -6.33
CA ALA A 276 20.48 -22.88 -5.21
C ALA A 276 20.67 -23.86 -4.05
N THR A 277 20.49 -23.33 -2.83
CA THR A 277 20.61 -24.12 -1.59
C THR A 277 19.33 -24.19 -0.78
N PRO A 278 18.49 -23.15 -0.70
CA PRO A 278 17.11 -23.25 -0.28
C PRO A 278 16.13 -22.89 -1.39
N MET A 279 14.88 -23.34 -1.23
CA MET A 279 13.71 -22.84 -1.93
C MET A 279 12.65 -22.42 -0.90
N THR A 280 12.12 -21.22 -1.02
CA THR A 280 11.05 -20.75 -0.13
C THR A 280 9.73 -21.48 -0.40
N GLY A 281 8.86 -21.48 0.60
CA GLY A 281 7.49 -21.98 0.53
C GLY A 281 6.64 -21.29 1.60
N GLY A 282 5.32 -21.41 1.49
CA GLY A 282 4.41 -20.83 2.46
C GLY A 282 4.25 -21.66 3.74
N GLY A 283 3.44 -21.14 4.69
CA GLY A 283 3.16 -21.81 5.96
C GLY A 283 2.16 -22.96 5.89
N ASP A 284 1.56 -23.25 4.73
CA ASP A 284 0.58 -24.32 4.60
C ASP A 284 1.20 -25.70 4.94
N PRO A 285 0.48 -26.56 5.66
CA PRO A 285 0.92 -27.94 5.96
C PRO A 285 1.27 -28.79 4.73
N PHE A 286 0.88 -28.36 3.54
CA PHE A 286 1.28 -28.98 2.27
C PHE A 286 2.81 -29.00 2.11
N TYR A 287 3.52 -27.94 2.47
CA TYR A 287 4.96 -27.85 2.35
C TYR A 287 5.68 -28.80 3.30
N GLU A 288 5.17 -28.99 4.54
CA GLU A 288 5.74 -29.98 5.48
C GLU A 288 5.70 -31.39 4.91
N LYS A 289 4.57 -31.75 4.26
CA LYS A 289 4.42 -33.09 3.63
C LYS A 289 5.40 -33.32 2.49
N LEU A 290 5.91 -32.25 1.88
CA LEU A 290 6.96 -32.30 0.85
C LEU A 290 8.37 -32.28 1.42
N GLY A 291 8.53 -32.20 2.75
CA GLY A 291 9.84 -32.19 3.40
C GLY A 291 10.45 -30.79 3.58
N TYR A 292 9.66 -29.74 3.46
CA TYR A 292 10.08 -28.40 3.84
C TYR A 292 10.27 -28.33 5.35
N GLY A 293 11.39 -27.76 5.77
CA GLY A 293 11.67 -27.42 7.17
C GLY A 293 11.16 -26.03 7.54
N LYS A 294 11.48 -25.64 8.76
CA LYS A 294 11.19 -24.29 9.26
C LYS A 294 11.95 -23.24 8.45
N GLY A 295 11.29 -22.14 8.16
CA GLY A 295 11.85 -20.96 7.53
C GLY A 295 11.89 -19.76 8.48
N ILE A 296 11.51 -18.60 7.99
CA ILE A 296 11.46 -17.38 8.80
C ILE A 296 10.16 -17.34 9.60
N HIS A 297 10.26 -16.96 10.86
CA HIS A 297 9.10 -16.74 11.71
C HIS A 297 8.68 -15.27 11.64
N TRP A 298 7.46 -15.03 11.21
CA TRP A 298 6.83 -13.72 11.03
C TRP A 298 5.92 -13.46 12.21
N THR A 299 5.95 -12.25 12.72
CA THR A 299 5.07 -11.80 13.79
C THR A 299 4.38 -10.51 13.37
N PHE A 300 3.06 -10.44 13.56
CA PHE A 300 2.23 -9.31 13.20
C PHE A 300 1.85 -8.57 14.48
N TRP A 301 2.21 -7.31 14.51
CA TRP A 301 2.02 -6.45 15.68
C TRP A 301 1.06 -5.33 15.32
N GLU A 302 -0.09 -5.33 15.95
CA GLU A 302 -1.12 -4.33 15.71
C GLU A 302 -1.23 -3.37 16.89
N ARG A 303 -1.50 -2.15 16.53
CA ARG A 303 -1.96 -1.14 17.47
C ARG A 303 -3.34 -0.72 17.00
N GLU A 304 -4.38 -1.08 17.79
CA GLU A 304 -5.59 -0.31 17.69
C GLU A 304 -5.21 1.12 18.10
N GLU A 305 -5.33 2.05 17.18
CA GLU A 305 -5.53 3.40 17.68
C GLU A 305 -6.74 3.28 18.63
N LYS A 306 -6.48 3.27 19.93
CA LYS A 306 -7.50 3.74 20.88
C LYS A 306 -8.00 4.97 20.20
N GLN A 307 -9.34 5.13 19.93
CA GLN A 307 -9.85 6.38 19.38
C GLN A 307 -8.97 7.49 19.94
N ALA A 308 -7.78 7.51 19.38
CA ALA A 308 -6.73 8.44 19.71
C ALA A 308 -7.40 9.68 19.28
N ASP A 309 -7.76 10.44 20.24
CA ASP A 309 -8.31 11.76 20.12
C ASP A 309 -8.19 12.15 18.64
N ALA A 310 -9.32 12.21 17.89
CA ALA A 310 -9.33 12.46 16.43
C ALA A 310 -8.52 13.72 16.06
N ARG A 311 -7.84 14.28 17.03
CA ARG A 311 -6.93 15.43 17.06
C ARG A 311 -5.48 15.11 16.70
N LEU A 312 -5.06 13.81 16.57
CA LEU A 312 -3.64 13.46 16.32
C LEU A 312 -3.33 12.99 14.90
N THR A 313 -4.35 12.69 14.07
CA THR A 313 -4.13 12.55 12.63
C THR A 313 -4.03 13.94 12.01
N ASN A 314 -3.01 14.18 11.22
CA ASN A 314 -2.80 15.49 10.63
C ASN A 314 -2.90 15.43 9.10
N PRO A 315 -4.01 15.90 8.49
CA PRO A 315 -5.13 16.63 9.11
C PRO A 315 -6.15 15.74 9.83
N SER A 316 -6.70 16.22 10.92
CA SER A 316 -7.75 15.53 11.68
C SER A 316 -9.12 16.20 11.46
N ARG A 317 -10.20 15.40 11.44
CA ARG A 317 -11.56 15.95 11.42
C ARG A 317 -11.79 16.73 12.72
N ALA A 318 -12.25 17.98 12.58
CA ALA A 318 -12.59 18.83 13.71
C ALA A 318 -13.87 18.31 14.40
N VAL A 319 -13.90 18.45 15.72
CA VAL A 319 -15.06 18.14 16.57
C VAL A 319 -15.58 19.41 17.24
N SER A 320 -16.76 19.37 17.86
CA SER A 320 -17.39 20.55 18.43
C SER A 320 -16.48 21.35 19.39
N SER A 321 -15.60 20.67 20.14
CA SER A 321 -14.62 21.35 21.02
C SER A 321 -13.49 22.09 20.26
N ASP A 322 -13.42 21.93 18.94
CA ASP A 322 -12.43 22.63 18.08
C ASP A 322 -13.02 23.90 17.43
N ALA A 323 -14.32 24.18 17.60
CA ALA A 323 -15.01 25.29 16.92
C ALA A 323 -14.26 26.63 17.07
N ALA A 324 -13.85 26.99 18.27
CA ALA A 324 -13.09 28.23 18.52
C ALA A 324 -11.71 28.26 17.82
N LYS A 325 -11.06 27.09 17.65
CA LYS A 325 -9.77 26.99 16.92
C LYS A 325 -9.96 27.15 15.42
N VAL A 326 -11.03 26.53 14.88
CA VAL A 326 -11.40 26.71 13.47
C VAL A 326 -11.77 28.15 13.22
N ALA A 327 -12.62 28.74 14.08
CA ALA A 327 -13.05 30.14 13.98
C ALA A 327 -11.86 31.12 13.98
N ALA A 328 -10.85 30.87 14.81
CA ALA A 328 -9.64 31.71 14.84
C ALA A 328 -8.90 31.70 13.49
N LEU A 329 -8.76 30.52 12.85
CA LEU A 329 -8.15 30.42 11.51
C LEU A 329 -9.06 30.98 10.42
N ALA A 330 -10.37 30.82 10.57
CA ALA A 330 -11.36 31.35 9.64
C ALA A 330 -11.38 32.88 9.64
N CYS A 331 -11.23 33.54 10.78
CA CYS A 331 -11.08 35.00 10.87
C CYS A 331 -9.78 35.50 10.21
N GLU A 332 -8.73 34.67 10.13
CA GLU A 332 -7.53 34.98 9.35
C GLU A 332 -7.79 34.91 7.84
N LEU A 333 -8.73 34.07 7.40
CA LEU A 333 -9.15 33.95 5.98
C LEU A 333 -10.22 34.98 5.63
N TRP A 334 -11.18 35.22 6.52
CA TRP A 334 -12.33 36.14 6.35
C TRP A 334 -12.32 37.19 7.44
N PRO A 335 -11.48 38.24 7.32
CA PRO A 335 -11.21 39.20 8.39
C PRO A 335 -12.39 40.15 8.70
N GLU A 336 -13.45 40.13 7.89
CA GLU A 336 -14.68 40.90 8.10
C GLU A 336 -15.60 40.29 9.17
N HIS A 337 -15.36 39.03 9.58
CA HIS A 337 -16.17 38.34 10.58
C HIS A 337 -15.53 38.41 11.97
N SER A 338 -16.36 38.44 13.01
CA SER A 338 -15.89 38.40 14.40
C SER A 338 -15.63 36.93 14.83
N LEU A 339 -14.72 36.77 15.81
CA LEU A 339 -14.42 35.43 16.35
C LEU A 339 -15.66 34.80 17.00
N GLU A 340 -16.54 35.59 17.63
CA GLU A 340 -17.75 35.11 18.27
C GLU A 340 -18.75 34.56 17.25
N GLU A 341 -19.04 35.33 16.19
CA GLU A 341 -19.91 34.89 15.06
C GLU A 341 -19.38 33.64 14.42
N MET A 342 -18.08 33.59 14.06
CA MET A 342 -17.48 32.43 13.44
C MET A 342 -17.47 31.20 14.37
N THR A 343 -17.34 31.39 15.69
CA THR A 343 -17.39 30.25 16.64
C THR A 343 -18.80 29.64 16.66
N GLU A 344 -19.86 30.45 16.74
CA GLU A 344 -21.24 29.97 16.71
C GLU A 344 -21.57 29.28 15.36
N GLU A 345 -21.07 29.81 14.25
CA GLU A 345 -21.24 29.22 12.94
C GLU A 345 -20.57 27.83 12.85
N PHE A 346 -19.31 27.71 13.30
CA PHE A 346 -18.61 26.44 13.29
C PHE A 346 -19.15 25.44 14.32
N GLU A 347 -19.67 25.85 15.46
CA GLU A 347 -20.40 24.97 16.38
C GLU A 347 -21.60 24.31 15.67
N SER A 348 -22.37 25.10 14.94
CA SER A 348 -23.51 24.64 14.17
C SER A 348 -23.08 23.73 13.01
N LEU A 349 -22.03 24.10 12.30
CA LEU A 349 -21.53 23.36 11.14
C LEU A 349 -20.94 22.01 11.52
N LEU A 350 -20.19 21.94 12.62
CA LEU A 350 -19.58 20.70 13.11
C LEU A 350 -20.60 19.68 13.64
N ALA A 351 -21.82 20.10 13.90
CA ALA A 351 -22.94 19.22 14.28
C ALA A 351 -23.66 18.59 13.06
N ARG A 352 -23.34 19.03 11.83
CA ARG A 352 -23.99 18.57 10.61
C ARG A 352 -23.33 17.28 10.09
N GLU A 353 -24.13 16.39 9.51
CA GLU A 353 -23.64 15.17 8.85
C GLU A 353 -23.17 15.41 7.41
N ASP A 354 -23.74 16.42 6.75
CA ASP A 354 -23.45 16.80 5.37
C ASP A 354 -22.30 17.80 5.22
N ALA A 355 -21.56 18.07 6.29
CA ALA A 355 -20.40 18.95 6.32
C ALA A 355 -19.25 18.36 7.13
N ALA A 356 -18.03 18.75 6.79
CA ALA A 356 -16.84 18.38 7.52
C ALA A 356 -15.83 19.52 7.53
N VAL A 357 -15.09 19.63 8.63
CA VAL A 357 -13.95 20.53 8.76
C VAL A 357 -12.74 19.70 9.15
N PHE A 358 -11.62 19.96 8.52
CA PHE A 358 -10.34 19.33 8.84
C PHE A 358 -9.35 20.37 9.34
N LEU A 359 -8.63 20.04 10.43
CA LEU A 359 -7.61 20.88 11.02
C LEU A 359 -6.23 20.25 10.83
N TYR A 360 -5.27 21.06 10.42
CA TYR A 360 -3.86 20.70 10.44
C TYR A 360 -3.18 21.35 11.64
N ARG A 361 -2.45 20.56 12.45
CA ARG A 361 -1.81 21.02 13.69
C ARG A 361 -0.31 20.84 13.62
N GLU A 362 0.43 21.79 14.20
CA GLU A 362 1.83 21.65 14.55
C GLU A 362 1.97 21.81 16.05
N HIS A 363 2.58 20.85 16.74
CA HIS A 363 2.75 20.87 18.18
C HIS A 363 1.47 21.24 18.95
N GLU A 364 0.34 20.63 18.58
CA GLU A 364 -1.02 20.90 19.13
C GLU A 364 -1.66 22.25 18.74
N GLU A 365 -0.94 23.15 18.10
CA GLU A 365 -1.51 24.39 17.58
C GLU A 365 -2.15 24.17 16.20
N ALA A 366 -3.37 24.62 16.01
CA ALA A 366 -4.02 24.60 14.70
C ALA A 366 -3.40 25.68 13.80
N VAL A 367 -2.78 25.25 12.68
CA VAL A 367 -2.05 26.12 11.75
C VAL A 367 -2.68 26.15 10.36
N GLY A 368 -3.73 25.37 10.13
CA GLY A 368 -4.50 25.38 8.90
C GLY A 368 -5.81 24.62 9.05
N PHE A 369 -6.79 24.93 8.22
CA PHE A 369 -8.06 24.23 8.13
C PHE A 369 -8.55 24.14 6.70
N ALA A 370 -9.47 23.19 6.45
CA ALA A 370 -10.30 23.13 5.25
C ALA A 370 -11.73 22.75 5.66
N GLN A 371 -12.69 23.41 5.07
CA GLN A 371 -14.12 23.18 5.23
C GLN A 371 -14.70 22.66 3.92
N CYS A 372 -15.47 21.59 3.99
CA CYS A 372 -16.20 21.04 2.85
C CYS A 372 -17.61 20.61 3.25
N GLN A 373 -18.51 20.57 2.28
CA GLN A 373 -19.88 20.09 2.46
C GLN A 373 -20.42 19.39 1.22
N LEU A 374 -21.52 18.67 1.38
CA LEU A 374 -22.27 18.08 0.27
C LEU A 374 -23.22 19.12 -0.34
N ARG A 375 -23.18 19.25 -1.65
CA ARG A 375 -24.17 20.01 -2.41
C ARG A 375 -25.04 19.06 -3.23
N HIS A 376 -26.33 19.14 -3.04
CA HIS A 376 -27.32 18.34 -3.77
C HIS A 376 -27.97 19.10 -4.91
N ASP A 377 -27.86 20.43 -4.90
CA ASP A 377 -28.30 21.31 -5.95
C ASP A 377 -27.25 21.38 -7.08
N TYR A 378 -27.61 22.05 -8.16
CA TYR A 378 -26.73 22.27 -9.30
C TYR A 378 -25.40 22.92 -8.89
N VAL A 379 -24.32 22.29 -9.29
CA VAL A 379 -22.94 22.82 -9.19
C VAL A 379 -22.37 22.95 -10.59
N GLU A 380 -21.88 24.13 -10.93
CA GLU A 380 -21.35 24.40 -12.27
C GLU A 380 -20.16 23.50 -12.60
N GLY A 381 -20.20 22.89 -13.79
CA GLY A 381 -19.14 22.00 -14.29
C GLY A 381 -19.20 20.58 -13.76
N THR A 382 -20.28 20.19 -13.04
CA THR A 382 -20.46 18.82 -12.53
C THR A 382 -21.66 18.13 -13.15
N GLU A 383 -21.64 16.80 -13.18
CA GLU A 383 -22.68 15.96 -13.79
C GLU A 383 -23.40 15.05 -12.76
N THR A 384 -22.88 14.97 -11.51
CA THR A 384 -23.40 14.06 -10.49
C THR A 384 -23.97 14.81 -9.29
N SER A 385 -24.72 14.12 -8.42
CA SER A 385 -25.22 14.61 -7.14
C SER A 385 -25.26 13.43 -6.14
N PRO A 386 -24.81 13.60 -4.90
CA PRO A 386 -24.23 14.83 -4.35
C PRO A 386 -22.82 15.11 -4.88
N VAL A 387 -22.43 16.39 -4.84
CA VAL A 387 -21.08 16.87 -5.14
C VAL A 387 -20.42 17.31 -3.83
N GLY A 388 -19.19 16.89 -3.59
CA GLY A 388 -18.38 17.46 -2.53
C GLY A 388 -17.94 18.88 -2.88
N TYR A 389 -18.01 19.81 -1.96
CA TYR A 389 -17.69 21.21 -2.25
C TYR A 389 -16.73 21.76 -1.19
N LEU A 390 -15.57 22.27 -1.64
CA LEU A 390 -14.62 22.97 -0.79
C LEU A 390 -15.11 24.42 -0.59
N GLU A 391 -15.53 24.75 0.63
CA GLU A 391 -16.05 26.07 0.98
C GLU A 391 -14.93 27.04 1.39
N GLY A 392 -13.88 26.51 2.00
CA GLY A 392 -12.72 27.29 2.39
C GLY A 392 -11.51 26.44 2.76
N ILE A 393 -10.34 26.96 2.47
CA ILE A 393 -9.07 26.38 2.87
C ILE A 393 -8.07 27.46 3.24
N TYR A 394 -7.47 27.33 4.40
CA TYR A 394 -6.48 28.29 4.88
C TYR A 394 -5.30 27.60 5.57
N VAL A 395 -4.12 28.15 5.35
CA VAL A 395 -2.86 27.72 5.98
C VAL A 395 -2.08 28.97 6.38
N ARG A 396 -1.67 29.05 7.64
CA ARG A 396 -0.84 30.14 8.16
C ARG A 396 0.45 30.30 7.36
N GLU A 397 0.90 31.52 7.17
CA GLU A 397 2.00 31.87 6.28
C GLU A 397 3.29 31.09 6.60
N GLY A 398 3.63 30.94 7.89
CA GLY A 398 4.85 30.27 8.34
C GLY A 398 4.95 28.78 7.98
N VAL A 399 3.82 28.14 7.64
CA VAL A 399 3.75 26.70 7.31
C VAL A 399 3.27 26.46 5.87
N ARG A 400 3.18 27.51 5.05
CA ARG A 400 2.85 27.37 3.62
C ARG A 400 3.97 26.67 2.86
N ARG A 401 3.65 26.14 1.67
CA ARG A 401 4.56 25.43 0.76
C ARG A 401 5.18 24.16 1.32
N GLN A 402 4.67 23.65 2.43
CA GLN A 402 5.05 22.37 3.04
C GLN A 402 4.04 21.24 2.76
N GLY A 403 3.16 21.43 1.78
CA GLY A 403 2.14 20.44 1.40
C GLY A 403 0.88 20.42 2.28
N VAL A 404 0.79 21.29 3.31
CA VAL A 404 -0.33 21.32 4.29
C VAL A 404 -1.68 21.47 3.60
N ALA A 405 -1.83 22.44 2.68
CA ALA A 405 -3.08 22.65 1.97
C ALA A 405 -3.48 21.43 1.11
N ARG A 406 -2.52 20.76 0.49
CA ARG A 406 -2.78 19.53 -0.28
C ARG A 406 -3.28 18.40 0.61
N LYS A 407 -2.72 18.24 1.81
CA LYS A 407 -3.17 17.24 2.78
C LYS A 407 -4.58 17.54 3.29
N LEU A 408 -4.88 18.81 3.59
CA LEU A 408 -6.21 19.25 3.98
C LEU A 408 -7.25 18.99 2.89
N LEU A 409 -6.92 19.30 1.64
CA LEU A 409 -7.78 19.02 0.50
C LEU A 409 -8.02 17.52 0.33
N ALA A 410 -6.97 16.70 0.39
CA ALA A 410 -7.09 15.26 0.27
C ALA A 410 -8.01 14.65 1.35
N ALA A 411 -8.00 15.21 2.58
CA ALA A 411 -8.91 14.78 3.63
C ALA A 411 -10.38 15.16 3.30
N CYS A 412 -10.62 16.35 2.73
CA CYS A 412 -11.95 16.74 2.25
C CYS A 412 -12.44 15.84 1.12
N GLU A 413 -11.59 15.56 0.13
CA GLU A 413 -11.90 14.66 -0.98
C GLU A 413 -12.19 13.23 -0.51
N GLY A 414 -11.37 12.71 0.44
CA GLY A 414 -11.58 11.40 1.03
C GLY A 414 -12.93 11.31 1.76
N TRP A 415 -13.28 12.34 2.53
CA TRP A 415 -14.58 12.41 3.18
C TRP A 415 -15.74 12.46 2.17
N ALA A 416 -15.63 13.29 1.13
CA ALA A 416 -16.67 13.39 0.11
C ALA A 416 -16.88 12.07 -0.64
N LYS A 417 -15.79 11.36 -0.97
CA LYS A 417 -15.86 10.01 -1.56
C LYS A 417 -16.57 9.03 -0.63
N ALA A 418 -16.28 9.05 0.67
CA ALA A 418 -16.97 8.21 1.66
C ALA A 418 -18.46 8.53 1.78
N GLN A 419 -18.87 9.75 1.44
CA GLN A 419 -20.29 10.17 1.33
C GLN A 419 -20.91 9.84 -0.03
N GLY A 420 -20.19 9.14 -0.92
CA GLY A 420 -20.70 8.72 -2.24
C GLY A 420 -20.55 9.74 -3.36
N CYS A 421 -19.82 10.87 -3.14
CA CYS A 421 -19.54 11.83 -4.19
C CYS A 421 -18.57 11.25 -5.22
N ARG A 422 -18.85 11.55 -6.49
CA ARG A 422 -17.98 11.23 -7.63
C ARG A 422 -17.19 12.43 -8.13
N GLU A 423 -17.64 13.64 -7.75
CA GLU A 423 -17.06 14.92 -8.15
C GLU A 423 -16.84 15.80 -6.94
N PHE A 424 -15.83 16.67 -7.04
CA PHE A 424 -15.46 17.61 -5.99
C PHE A 424 -15.22 18.98 -6.62
N ALA A 425 -15.92 19.99 -6.17
CA ALA A 425 -15.90 21.33 -6.75
C ALA A 425 -15.47 22.39 -5.72
N SER A 426 -15.13 23.56 -6.22
CA SER A 426 -14.79 24.75 -5.42
C SER A 426 -14.92 25.99 -6.28
N ASP A 427 -14.92 27.15 -5.64
CA ASP A 427 -14.80 28.45 -6.32
C ASP A 427 -13.77 29.34 -5.61
N CYS A 428 -13.45 30.44 -6.24
CA CYS A 428 -12.65 31.51 -5.62
C CYS A 428 -12.96 32.86 -6.33
N GLU A 429 -12.67 33.92 -5.62
CA GLU A 429 -12.76 35.27 -6.19
C GLU A 429 -11.90 35.44 -7.45
N LEU A 430 -12.39 36.19 -8.41
CA LEU A 430 -11.77 36.34 -9.73
C LEU A 430 -10.37 36.98 -9.67
N ASP A 431 -10.10 37.82 -8.70
CA ASP A 431 -8.81 38.47 -8.43
C ASP A 431 -7.90 37.71 -7.49
N ASN A 432 -8.39 36.63 -6.86
CA ASN A 432 -7.58 35.75 -6.01
C ASN A 432 -6.70 34.82 -6.84
N THR A 433 -5.63 35.39 -7.41
CA THR A 433 -4.71 34.66 -8.30
C THR A 433 -3.94 33.54 -7.60
N ASP A 434 -3.74 33.64 -6.29
CA ASP A 434 -3.04 32.60 -5.52
C ASP A 434 -3.96 31.38 -5.32
N SER A 435 -5.23 31.58 -5.02
CA SER A 435 -6.23 30.52 -4.99
C SER A 435 -6.38 29.83 -6.34
N GLN A 436 -6.46 30.59 -7.43
CA GLN A 436 -6.52 30.01 -8.79
C GLN A 436 -5.30 29.14 -9.11
N ARG A 437 -4.09 29.58 -8.71
CA ARG A 437 -2.88 28.77 -8.89
C ARG A 437 -2.90 27.49 -8.05
N PHE A 438 -3.40 27.59 -6.83
CA PHE A 438 -3.55 26.42 -5.94
C PHE A 438 -4.52 25.42 -6.57
N HIS A 439 -5.73 25.80 -6.98
CA HIS A 439 -6.72 24.92 -7.58
C HIS A 439 -6.14 24.16 -8.78
N ARG A 440 -5.49 24.86 -9.71
CA ARG A 440 -4.85 24.22 -10.88
C ARG A 440 -3.72 23.25 -10.46
N ALA A 441 -2.93 23.62 -9.43
CA ALA A 441 -1.79 22.79 -8.97
C ALA A 441 -2.20 21.51 -8.24
N VAL A 442 -3.47 21.46 -7.77
CA VAL A 442 -4.04 20.26 -7.11
C VAL A 442 -5.05 19.51 -7.97
N GLY A 443 -5.20 19.90 -9.25
CA GLY A 443 -5.94 19.13 -10.25
C GLY A 443 -7.36 19.60 -10.54
N PHE A 444 -7.81 20.75 -10.01
CA PHE A 444 -9.08 21.34 -10.45
C PHE A 444 -8.95 21.93 -11.86
N GLU A 445 -9.98 21.75 -12.65
CA GLU A 445 -10.16 22.38 -13.96
C GLU A 445 -11.12 23.56 -13.85
N GLU A 446 -10.83 24.64 -14.57
CA GLU A 446 -11.70 25.84 -14.57
C GLU A 446 -12.97 25.55 -15.39
N ALA A 447 -14.11 25.46 -14.70
CA ALA A 447 -15.41 25.18 -15.32
C ALA A 447 -16.03 26.41 -15.96
N ASN A 448 -16.10 27.54 -15.22
CA ASN A 448 -16.75 28.77 -15.70
C ASN A 448 -16.26 29.99 -14.91
N ARG A 449 -16.61 31.19 -15.44
CA ARG A 449 -16.51 32.49 -14.76
C ARG A 449 -17.86 33.15 -14.74
N ILE A 450 -18.39 33.43 -13.55
CA ILE A 450 -19.72 34.00 -13.36
C ILE A 450 -19.65 35.37 -12.69
N VAL A 451 -20.68 36.18 -12.94
CA VAL A 451 -20.93 37.42 -12.23
C VAL A 451 -22.23 37.26 -11.47
N ALA A 452 -22.19 37.35 -10.15
CA ALA A 452 -23.37 37.22 -9.31
C ALA A 452 -24.08 38.59 -9.18
N TYR A 453 -25.41 38.58 -9.28
CA TYR A 453 -26.26 39.77 -9.09
C TYR A 453 -27.29 39.49 -8.00
N VAL A 454 -27.51 40.49 -7.12
CA VAL A 454 -28.54 40.47 -6.10
C VAL A 454 -29.44 41.68 -6.20
N LYS A 455 -30.75 41.51 -5.97
CA LYS A 455 -31.73 42.59 -5.85
C LYS A 455 -32.53 42.40 -4.56
N LYS A 456 -32.53 43.42 -3.69
CA LYS A 456 -33.47 43.46 -2.56
C LYS A 456 -34.87 43.80 -3.09
N LEU A 457 -35.88 43.05 -2.61
CA LEU A 457 -37.29 43.21 -2.96
C LEU A 457 -38.02 44.00 -1.89
#